data_abf2e6a15c594ad703586cd975d6e63e
#
_entry.id   abf2e6a15c594ad703586cd975d6e63e
#
_cell.length_a   1.000
_cell.length_b   1.000
_cell.length_c   1.000
_cell.angle_alpha   90.00
_cell.angle_beta   90.00
_cell.angle_gamma   90.00
#
_symmetry.space_group_name_H-M   'P 1'
#
loop_
_entity.id
_entity.type
_entity.pdbx_description
1 polymer ?
#
loop_
_entity_poly.entity_id
_entity_poly.type
_entity_poly.pdbx_seq_one_letter_code
_entity_poly.pdbx_strand_id
1 'polypeptide(L)' 'MTPEAALALQIERYRQMTGEQRLDIALRLHELACDVTREGIRHQHPGANEDEVERLLRKRIELTRQL' A
#
# COMPACT_ATOMS: atom_id res chain seq x y z
N MET A 1 13.37 24.21 6.10
CA MET A 1 12.82 23.89 4.76
C MET A 1 11.30 23.99 4.82
N THR A 2 10.70 24.66 3.85
CA THR A 2 9.24 24.78 3.79
C THR A 2 8.62 23.48 3.29
N PRO A 3 7.33 23.19 3.60
CA PRO A 3 6.64 22.02 3.06
C PRO A 3 6.64 21.99 1.53
N GLU A 4 6.49 23.13 0.87
CA GLU A 4 6.52 23.23 -0.59
C GLU A 4 7.89 22.87 -1.15
N ALA A 5 8.97 23.33 -0.52
CA ALA A 5 10.34 23.02 -0.94
C ALA A 5 10.63 21.53 -0.75
N ALA A 6 10.16 20.91 0.36
CA ALA A 6 10.32 19.50 0.62
C ALA A 6 9.57 18.66 -0.44
N LEU A 7 8.36 19.05 -0.78
CA LEU A 7 7.56 18.37 -1.81
C LEU A 7 8.22 18.48 -3.19
N ALA A 8 8.70 19.69 -3.54
CA ALA A 8 9.39 19.89 -4.83
C ALA A 8 10.64 19.01 -4.93
N LEU A 9 11.39 18.86 -3.85
CA LEU A 9 12.57 18.01 -3.82
C LEU A 9 12.20 16.53 -4.00
N GLN A 10 11.12 16.08 -3.35
CA GLN A 10 10.61 14.70 -3.50
C GLN A 10 10.18 14.43 -4.94
N ILE A 11 9.47 15.35 -5.56
CA ILE A 11 9.05 15.22 -6.97
C ILE A 11 10.26 15.12 -7.88
N GLU A 12 11.27 15.96 -7.66
CA GLU A 12 12.48 15.95 -8.47
C GLU A 12 13.23 14.63 -8.32
N ARG A 13 13.37 14.12 -7.10
CA ARG A 13 14.00 12.81 -6.85
C ARG A 13 13.25 11.69 -7.53
N TYR A 14 11.92 11.73 -7.49
CA TYR A 14 11.08 10.72 -8.14
C TYR A 14 11.25 10.76 -9.65
N ARG A 15 11.36 11.95 -10.25
CA ARG A 15 11.60 12.12 -11.68
C ARG A 15 12.94 11.54 -12.13
N GLN A 16 13.95 11.60 -11.26
CA GLN A 16 15.30 11.09 -11.55
C GLN A 16 15.39 9.58 -11.40
N MET A 17 14.38 8.93 -10.81
CA MET A 17 14.38 7.48 -10.66
C MET A 17 14.14 6.78 -11.99
N THR A 18 14.76 5.60 -12.14
CA THR A 18 14.47 4.70 -13.26
C THR A 18 13.07 4.12 -13.12
N GLY A 19 12.50 3.60 -14.20
CA GLY A 19 11.22 2.89 -14.15
C GLY A 19 11.25 1.71 -13.19
N GLU A 20 12.37 0.98 -13.13
CA GLU A 20 12.56 -0.12 -12.20
C GLU A 20 12.52 0.35 -10.74
N GLN A 21 13.19 1.45 -10.43
CA GLN A 21 13.17 2.03 -9.08
C GLN A 21 11.77 2.47 -8.67
N ARG A 22 11.02 3.08 -9.58
CA ARG A 22 9.63 3.49 -9.33
C ARG A 22 8.74 2.29 -9.07
N LEU A 23 8.91 1.23 -9.85
CA LEU A 23 8.15 0.00 -9.67
C LEU A 23 8.44 -0.64 -8.31
N ASP A 24 9.71 -0.69 -7.90
CA ASP A 24 10.11 -1.23 -6.61
C ASP A 24 9.44 -0.48 -5.45
N ILE A 25 9.44 0.84 -5.50
CA ILE A 25 8.76 1.67 -4.50
C ILE A 25 7.25 1.39 -4.49
N ALA A 26 6.63 1.30 -5.66
CA ALA A 26 5.19 1.03 -5.77
C ALA A 26 4.83 -0.32 -5.18
N LEU A 27 5.65 -1.35 -5.43
CA LEU A 27 5.43 -2.69 -4.87
C LEU A 27 5.57 -2.70 -3.35
N ARG A 28 6.57 -2.00 -2.81
CA ARG A 28 6.75 -1.89 -1.36
C ARG A 28 5.59 -1.16 -0.68
N LEU A 29 5.10 -0.09 -1.29
CA LEU A 29 3.93 0.63 -0.79
C LEU A 29 2.68 -0.24 -0.82
N HIS A 30 2.51 -1.04 -1.88
CA HIS A 30 1.41 -1.99 -1.98
C HIS A 30 1.48 -3.05 -0.88
N GLU A 31 2.65 -3.63 -0.64
CA GLU A 31 2.87 -4.61 0.42
C GLU A 31 2.53 -4.02 1.79
N LEU A 32 3.00 -2.80 2.07
CA LEU A 32 2.70 -2.11 3.32
C LEU A 32 1.20 -1.88 3.49
N ALA A 33 0.53 -1.44 2.44
CA ALA A 33 -0.92 -1.22 2.45
C ALA A 33 -1.66 -2.54 2.72
N CYS A 34 -1.22 -3.64 2.13
CA CYS A 34 -1.79 -4.96 2.38
C CYS A 34 -1.60 -5.39 3.83
N ASP A 35 -0.42 -5.17 4.41
CA ASP A 35 -0.12 -5.52 5.80
C ASP A 35 -1.00 -4.74 6.77
N VAL A 36 -1.18 -3.44 6.55
CA VAL A 36 -2.07 -2.60 7.35
C VAL A 36 -3.51 -3.10 7.25
N THR A 37 -3.95 -3.45 6.06
CA THR A 37 -5.30 -3.97 5.83
C THR A 37 -5.50 -5.32 6.52
N ARG A 38 -4.51 -6.21 6.48
CA ARG A 38 -4.55 -7.50 7.20
C ARG A 38 -4.72 -7.30 8.69
N GLU A 39 -3.98 -6.36 9.27
CA GLU A 39 -4.10 -6.05 10.70
C GLU A 39 -5.51 -5.52 11.04
N GLY A 40 -6.06 -4.66 10.20
CA GLY A 40 -7.44 -4.19 10.36
C GLY A 40 -8.45 -5.33 10.31
N ILE A 41 -8.27 -6.28 9.39
CA ILE A 41 -9.13 -7.46 9.26
C ILE A 41 -9.04 -8.33 10.52
N ARG A 42 -7.84 -8.57 11.04
CA ARG A 42 -7.64 -9.36 12.26
C ARG A 42 -8.35 -8.71 13.46
N HIS A 43 -8.33 -7.40 13.56
CA HIS A 43 -9.03 -6.67 14.61
C HIS A 43 -10.54 -6.80 14.49
N GLN A 44 -11.09 -6.75 13.28
CA GLN A 44 -12.52 -6.87 13.02
C GLN A 44 -13.03 -8.31 13.12
N HIS A 45 -12.16 -9.28 12.88
CA HIS A 45 -12.48 -10.71 12.87
C HIS A 45 -11.50 -11.51 13.72
N PRO A 46 -11.53 -11.35 15.06
CA PRO A 46 -10.49 -11.95 15.92
C PRO A 46 -10.47 -13.47 15.89
N GLY A 47 -11.56 -14.12 15.47
CA GLY A 47 -11.62 -15.58 15.30
C GLY A 47 -11.18 -16.10 13.95
N ALA A 48 -10.82 -15.22 13.01
CA ALA A 48 -10.45 -15.63 11.65
C ALA A 48 -9.05 -16.25 11.63
N ASN A 49 -8.90 -17.36 10.90
CA ASN A 49 -7.58 -17.94 10.62
C ASN A 49 -6.89 -17.21 9.45
N GLU A 50 -5.65 -17.57 9.15
CA GLU A 50 -4.86 -16.92 8.10
C GLU A 50 -5.53 -17.02 6.72
N ASP A 51 -6.13 -18.15 6.38
CA ASP A 51 -6.81 -18.32 5.09
C ASP A 51 -8.01 -17.40 4.97
N GLU A 52 -8.77 -17.22 6.04
CA GLU A 52 -9.90 -16.30 6.07
C GLU A 52 -9.47 -14.85 5.95
N VAL A 53 -8.38 -14.48 6.63
CA VAL A 53 -7.80 -13.14 6.54
C VAL A 53 -7.38 -12.84 5.10
N GLU A 54 -6.70 -13.76 4.44
CA GLU A 54 -6.27 -13.60 3.04
C GLU A 54 -7.47 -13.51 2.09
N ARG A 55 -8.51 -14.30 2.30
CA ARG A 55 -9.74 -14.22 1.52
C ARG A 55 -10.43 -12.87 1.66
N LEU A 56 -10.53 -12.35 2.87
CA LEU A 56 -11.13 -11.04 3.14
C LEU A 56 -10.30 -9.91 2.55
N LEU A 57 -8.98 -10.04 2.60
CA LEU A 57 -8.07 -9.08 1.97
C LEU A 57 -8.30 -9.00 0.46
N ARG A 58 -8.34 -10.15 -0.22
CA ARG A 58 -8.60 -10.20 -1.67
C ARG A 58 -9.94 -9.58 -2.03
N LYS A 59 -10.97 -9.85 -1.24
CA LYS A 59 -12.29 -9.27 -1.44
C LYS A 59 -12.27 -7.75 -1.35
N ARG A 60 -11.54 -7.18 -0.40
CA ARG A 60 -11.40 -5.73 -0.26
C ARG A 60 -10.66 -5.11 -1.44
N ILE A 61 -9.59 -5.76 -1.91
CA ILE A 61 -8.84 -5.31 -3.08
C ILE A 61 -9.74 -5.29 -4.32
N GLU A 62 -10.54 -6.35 -4.52
CA GLU A 62 -11.48 -6.43 -5.63
C GLU A 62 -12.53 -5.31 -5.60
N LEU A 63 -13.12 -5.06 -4.43
CA LEU A 63 -14.08 -3.99 -4.26
C LEU A 63 -13.49 -2.61 -4.57
N THR A 64 -12.25 -2.38 -4.17
CA THR A 64 -11.55 -1.13 -4.47
C THR A 64 -11.32 -0.95 -5.97
N ARG A 65 -11.04 -2.03 -6.70
CA ARG A 65 -10.87 -1.99 -8.16
C ARG A 65 -12.14 -1.67 -8.92
N GLN A 66 -13.29 -1.94 -8.33
CA GLN A 66 -14.59 -1.69 -8.96
C GLN A 66 -15.08 -0.25 -8.79
N LEU A 67 -14.42 0.51 -7.92
CA LEU A 67 -14.69 1.92 -7.72
C LEU A 67 -13.92 2.75 -8.75
#